data_4185671a2d78475098e8298bb5e3f7ad
#
_entry.id   4185671a2d78475098e8298bb5e3f7ad
#
_cell.length_a   1.000
_cell.length_b   1.000
_cell.length_c   1.000
_cell.angle_alpha   90.00
_cell.angle_beta   90.00
_cell.angle_gamma   90.00
#
_symmetry.space_group_name_H-M   'P 1'
#
loop_
_entity.id
_entity.type
_entity.pdbx_description
1 polymer ?
#
loop_
_entity_poly.entity_id
_entity_poly.type
_entity_poly.pdbx_seq_one_letter_code
_entity_poly.pdbx_strand_id
1 'polypeptide(L)'
;MIRWAIGSILMTFAALSVCAPGNAAEIEHNTDYSIALSGIPLARASFNTLMSDKTYSISGKLSSAGLADILSHTQGSTTVSGVVGRNKLQATHYSVKYQSGKKGRSIDVRYRNGNVTSSTLEPARAEPVNWVPVSGADKRGVLDPISGLIFPATAKVCPQTLPIFDGESRLDLKLSHKGTKPFKTKGFAGDAIVCGIKFVPKSGYRIGRDDVDYLRKLDTMEIWFAKADAVNVYAPVYVRIPTKLGPVTISATRFGG
;
A
#
# COMPACT_ATOMS: atom_id res chain seq x y z
N MET A 1 6.74 64.20 -63.38
CA MET A 1 6.96 64.29 -61.94
C MET A 1 6.19 63.16 -61.27
N ILE A 2 6.83 62.01 -60.99
CA ILE A 2 6.20 60.80 -60.46
C ILE A 2 6.72 60.60 -59.06
N ARG A 3 5.86 60.68 -58.02
CA ARG A 3 6.20 60.42 -56.58
C ARG A 3 5.90 58.96 -56.24
N TRP A 4 6.91 58.25 -55.89
CA TRP A 4 6.82 56.88 -55.36
C TRP A 4 6.52 56.93 -53.84
N ALA A 5 5.40 56.30 -53.46
CA ALA A 5 5.10 56.06 -52.04
C ALA A 5 5.58 54.68 -51.64
N ILE A 6 6.52 54.64 -50.71
CA ILE A 6 7.05 53.36 -50.09
C ILE A 6 6.15 53.07 -48.91
N GLY A 7 5.35 52.02 -49.05
CA GLY A 7 4.55 51.45 -47.91
C GLY A 7 5.38 50.50 -47.10
N SER A 8 5.68 50.83 -45.83
CA SER A 8 6.31 49.94 -44.86
C SER A 8 5.29 48.96 -44.30
N ILE A 9 5.47 47.67 -44.56
CA ILE A 9 4.70 46.57 -43.95
C ILE A 9 5.38 46.22 -42.64
N LEU A 10 4.77 46.57 -41.52
CA LEU A 10 5.15 46.04 -40.19
C LEU A 10 4.62 44.61 -40.03
N MET A 11 5.50 43.66 -40.04
CA MET A 11 5.20 42.27 -39.76
C MET A 11 5.26 42.05 -38.24
N THR A 12 4.12 42.01 -37.54
CA THR A 12 4.02 41.67 -36.11
C THR A 12 4.18 40.19 -35.94
N PHE A 13 5.30 39.77 -35.39
CA PHE A 13 5.56 38.39 -34.93
C PHE A 13 4.80 38.16 -33.61
N ALA A 14 3.69 37.46 -33.66
CA ALA A 14 3.02 36.93 -32.46
C ALA A 14 3.83 35.76 -31.91
N ALA A 15 4.53 35.97 -30.79
CA ALA A 15 5.21 34.91 -30.05
C ALA A 15 4.16 34.02 -29.38
N LEU A 16 3.91 32.84 -29.92
CA LEU A 16 3.16 31.76 -29.26
C LEU A 16 4.00 31.22 -28.12
N SER A 17 3.68 31.63 -26.88
CA SER A 17 4.23 31.04 -25.69
C SER A 17 3.69 29.60 -25.54
N VAL A 18 4.49 28.62 -25.90
CA VAL A 18 4.22 27.22 -25.64
C VAL A 18 4.38 27.00 -24.12
N CYS A 19 3.25 26.94 -23.40
CA CYS A 19 3.24 26.46 -22.02
C CYS A 19 3.65 24.96 -22.03
N ALA A 20 4.89 24.64 -21.67
CA ALA A 20 5.30 23.28 -21.38
C ALA A 20 4.45 22.77 -20.20
N PRO A 21 3.90 21.54 -20.27
CA PRO A 21 3.21 20.95 -19.12
C PRO A 21 4.23 20.81 -17.99
N GLY A 22 4.06 21.61 -16.94
CA GLY A 22 4.86 21.48 -15.71
C GLY A 22 4.65 20.08 -15.15
N ASN A 23 5.69 19.26 -15.12
CA ASN A 23 5.68 18.05 -14.33
C ASN A 23 5.44 18.46 -12.87
N ALA A 24 4.31 18.08 -12.28
CA ALA A 24 4.08 18.25 -10.86
C ALA A 24 5.23 17.57 -10.12
N ALA A 25 5.92 18.30 -9.25
CA ALA A 25 7.05 17.75 -8.48
C ALA A 25 6.55 16.56 -7.66
N GLU A 26 7.23 15.42 -7.78
CA GLU A 26 6.98 14.26 -6.93
C GLU A 26 7.62 14.51 -5.56
N ILE A 27 6.86 14.28 -4.52
CA ILE A 27 7.31 14.36 -3.12
C ILE A 27 7.63 12.96 -2.63
N GLU A 28 8.81 12.82 -2.02
CA GLU A 28 9.29 11.56 -1.48
C GLU A 28 8.95 11.42 0.01
N HIS A 29 8.51 10.21 0.41
CA HIS A 29 8.31 9.85 1.80
C HIS A 29 8.83 8.43 2.05
N ASN A 30 9.69 8.28 3.05
CA ASN A 30 10.31 7.02 3.41
C ASN A 30 9.76 6.48 4.73
N THR A 31 9.51 5.17 4.80
CA THR A 31 9.10 4.50 6.03
C THR A 31 9.85 3.20 6.21
N ASP A 32 10.51 3.03 7.36
CA ASP A 32 11.17 1.78 7.74
C ASP A 32 10.41 1.14 8.88
N TYR A 33 10.28 -0.19 8.85
CA TYR A 33 9.58 -0.96 9.86
C TYR A 33 10.46 -2.06 10.46
N SER A 34 10.26 -2.31 11.74
CA SER A 34 10.66 -3.54 12.42
C SER A 34 9.44 -4.43 12.63
N ILE A 35 9.59 -5.72 12.33
CA ILE A 35 8.58 -6.75 12.54
C ILE A 35 9.12 -7.69 13.63
N ALA A 36 8.36 -7.88 14.70
CA ALA A 36 8.78 -8.67 15.85
C ALA A 36 7.66 -9.59 16.35
N LEU A 37 8.02 -10.73 16.91
CA LEU A 37 7.14 -11.63 17.66
C LEU A 37 7.51 -11.52 19.15
N SER A 38 6.60 -11.07 20.00
CA SER A 38 6.84 -10.87 21.43
C SER A 38 8.13 -10.09 21.73
N GLY A 39 8.47 -9.09 20.89
CA GLY A 39 9.68 -8.29 21.00
C GLY A 39 10.91 -8.88 20.32
N ILE A 40 10.90 -10.13 19.89
CA ILE A 40 12.01 -10.76 19.16
C ILE A 40 11.94 -10.36 17.69
N PRO A 41 12.99 -9.72 17.11
CA PRO A 41 13.00 -9.30 15.72
C PRO A 41 12.88 -10.50 14.76
N LEU A 42 11.94 -10.42 13.80
CA LEU A 42 11.74 -11.42 12.75
C LEU A 42 12.11 -10.90 11.36
N ALA A 43 11.82 -9.62 11.09
CA ALA A 43 12.05 -9.04 9.77
C ALA A 43 12.15 -7.50 9.85
N ARG A 44 12.65 -6.91 8.78
CA ARG A 44 12.63 -5.47 8.52
C ARG A 44 12.00 -5.21 7.16
N ALA A 45 11.29 -4.10 7.06
CA ALA A 45 10.77 -3.65 5.78
C ALA A 45 11.07 -2.16 5.59
N SER A 46 11.28 -1.74 4.36
CA SER A 46 11.44 -0.35 3.98
C SER A 46 10.56 -0.03 2.80
N PHE A 47 9.94 1.14 2.82
CA PHE A 47 9.10 1.65 1.75
C PHE A 47 9.55 3.04 1.36
N ASN A 48 9.63 3.26 0.04
CA ASN A 48 9.81 4.56 -0.57
C ASN A 48 8.54 4.90 -1.33
N THR A 49 7.92 6.03 -1.02
CA THR A 49 6.70 6.54 -1.64
C THR A 49 7.03 7.81 -2.39
N LEU A 50 6.77 7.84 -3.69
CA LEU A 50 6.78 9.02 -4.53
C LEU A 50 5.33 9.40 -4.81
N MET A 51 4.96 10.64 -4.55
CA MET A 51 3.59 11.10 -4.69
C MET A 51 3.53 12.49 -5.31
N SER A 52 2.63 12.65 -6.27
CA SER A 52 2.20 13.93 -6.83
C SER A 52 0.73 14.16 -6.52
N ASP A 53 0.17 15.28 -6.98
CA ASP A 53 -1.27 15.57 -6.83
C ASP A 53 -2.17 14.53 -7.51
N LYS A 54 -1.68 13.83 -8.53
CA LYS A 54 -2.49 12.94 -9.38
C LYS A 54 -2.08 11.47 -9.29
N THR A 55 -0.81 11.20 -9.07
CA THR A 55 -0.24 9.84 -9.16
C THR A 55 0.62 9.52 -7.95
N TYR A 56 0.79 8.23 -7.70
CA TYR A 56 1.71 7.73 -6.70
C TYR A 56 2.44 6.47 -7.19
N SER A 57 3.61 6.26 -6.63
CA SER A 57 4.38 5.02 -6.75
C SER A 57 4.97 4.67 -5.40
N ILE A 58 4.84 3.42 -4.99
CA ILE A 58 5.40 2.90 -3.74
C ILE A 58 6.24 1.69 -4.09
N SER A 59 7.50 1.71 -3.65
CA SER A 59 8.38 0.55 -3.72
C SER A 59 8.73 0.10 -2.31
N GLY A 60 8.71 -1.21 -2.07
CA GLY A 60 9.00 -1.80 -0.77
C GLY A 60 9.99 -2.93 -0.87
N LYS A 61 10.79 -3.10 0.19
CA LYS A 61 11.70 -4.25 0.38
C LYS A 61 11.43 -4.83 1.76
N LEU A 62 11.56 -6.16 1.86
CA LEU A 62 11.44 -6.91 3.10
C LEU A 62 12.61 -7.88 3.20
N SER A 63 13.19 -8.02 4.38
CA SER A 63 14.20 -9.04 4.68
C SER A 63 13.97 -9.62 6.06
N SER A 64 14.18 -10.92 6.23
CA SER A 64 14.26 -11.55 7.54
C SER A 64 15.37 -10.94 8.38
N ALA A 65 15.26 -11.06 9.71
CA ALA A 65 16.20 -10.50 10.67
C ALA A 65 16.33 -11.42 11.90
N GLY A 66 17.46 -11.29 12.62
CA GLY A 66 17.69 -12.03 13.85
C GLY A 66 17.70 -13.56 13.63
N LEU A 67 17.15 -14.31 14.56
CA LEU A 67 17.10 -15.78 14.47
C LEU A 67 16.29 -16.29 13.28
N ALA A 68 15.29 -15.55 12.83
CA ALA A 68 14.48 -15.92 11.66
C ALA A 68 15.32 -15.95 10.38
N ASP A 69 16.31 -15.07 10.25
CA ASP A 69 17.22 -15.04 9.09
C ASP A 69 18.14 -16.25 9.04
N ILE A 70 18.58 -16.73 10.20
CA ILE A 70 19.43 -17.93 10.33
C ILE A 70 18.63 -19.19 9.92
N LEU A 71 17.35 -19.26 10.31
CA LEU A 71 16.50 -20.43 10.02
C LEU A 71 16.01 -20.46 8.57
N SER A 72 15.70 -19.32 8.02
CA SER A 72 15.18 -19.19 6.66
C SER A 72 15.38 -17.78 6.14
N HIS A 73 16.47 -17.60 5.38
CA HIS A 73 16.71 -16.31 4.72
C HIS A 73 15.55 -15.98 3.79
N THR A 74 14.78 -14.97 4.17
CA THR A 74 13.62 -14.52 3.40
C THR A 74 13.83 -13.07 2.96
N GLN A 75 13.63 -12.82 1.68
CA GLN A 75 13.67 -11.48 1.10
C GLN A 75 12.50 -11.28 0.14
N GLY A 76 12.05 -10.06 0.03
CA GLY A 76 10.95 -9.72 -0.87
C GLY A 76 11.02 -8.27 -1.31
N SER A 77 10.35 -8.00 -2.43
CA SER A 77 10.11 -6.66 -2.94
C SER A 77 8.67 -6.53 -3.40
N THR A 78 8.13 -5.33 -3.29
CA THR A 78 6.81 -4.99 -3.79
C THR A 78 6.84 -3.65 -4.47
N THR A 79 6.00 -3.48 -5.47
CA THR A 79 5.73 -2.18 -6.09
C THR A 79 4.23 -2.02 -6.26
N VAL A 80 3.75 -0.81 -6.05
CA VAL A 80 2.39 -0.42 -6.41
C VAL A 80 2.41 0.97 -6.98
N SER A 81 1.65 1.19 -8.04
CA SER A 81 1.47 2.51 -8.64
C SER A 81 0.01 2.74 -9.00
N GLY A 82 -0.38 4.00 -9.04
CA GLY A 82 -1.77 4.34 -9.32
C GLY A 82 -2.05 5.83 -9.29
N VAL A 83 -3.32 6.16 -9.08
CA VAL A 83 -3.81 7.53 -9.04
C VAL A 83 -4.29 7.92 -7.65
N VAL A 84 -4.08 9.18 -7.29
CA VAL A 84 -4.57 9.75 -6.05
C VAL A 84 -6.03 10.12 -6.22
N GLY A 85 -6.92 9.37 -5.58
CA GLY A 85 -8.35 9.68 -5.55
C GLY A 85 -8.71 10.53 -4.33
N ARG A 86 -9.93 11.07 -4.31
CA ARG A 86 -10.39 11.95 -3.24
C ARG A 86 -10.35 11.30 -1.85
N ASN A 87 -10.77 10.05 -1.74
CA ASN A 87 -10.94 9.35 -0.46
C ASN A 87 -10.03 8.13 -0.30
N LYS A 88 -9.32 7.72 -1.35
CA LYS A 88 -8.43 6.55 -1.36
C LYS A 88 -7.43 6.62 -2.50
N LEU A 89 -6.31 5.96 -2.35
CA LEU A 89 -5.43 5.65 -3.46
C LEU A 89 -6.04 4.54 -4.30
N GLN A 90 -5.93 4.64 -5.62
CA GLN A 90 -6.46 3.64 -6.56
C GLN A 90 -5.31 3.06 -7.35
N ALA A 91 -4.93 1.83 -7.04
CA ALA A 91 -3.89 1.13 -7.78
C ALA A 91 -4.29 0.91 -9.24
N THR A 92 -3.32 1.03 -10.12
CA THR A 92 -3.38 0.56 -11.51
C THR A 92 -2.54 -0.70 -11.69
N HIS A 93 -1.48 -0.84 -10.87
CA HIS A 93 -0.60 -1.99 -10.87
C HIS A 93 -0.08 -2.27 -9.46
N TYR A 94 -0.06 -3.55 -9.07
CA TYR A 94 0.56 -4.07 -7.86
C TYR A 94 1.36 -5.30 -8.19
N SER A 95 2.58 -5.38 -7.71
CA SER A 95 3.38 -6.59 -7.81
C SER A 95 4.13 -6.87 -6.51
N VAL A 96 4.36 -8.16 -6.25
CA VAL A 96 5.21 -8.63 -5.17
C VAL A 96 6.03 -9.81 -5.65
N LYS A 97 7.30 -9.84 -5.23
CA LYS A 97 8.19 -10.98 -5.41
C LYS A 97 8.81 -11.29 -4.07
N TYR A 98 8.83 -12.56 -3.67
CA TYR A 98 9.54 -12.96 -2.48
C TYR A 98 10.22 -14.31 -2.68
N GLN A 99 11.27 -14.52 -1.91
CA GLN A 99 12.03 -15.76 -1.86
C GLN A 99 12.29 -16.11 -0.40
N SER A 100 12.08 -17.38 -0.05
CA SER A 100 12.39 -17.95 1.26
C SER A 100 13.11 -19.27 1.04
N GLY A 101 14.41 -19.27 1.31
CA GLY A 101 15.29 -20.37 0.92
C GLY A 101 15.26 -20.62 -0.59
N LYS A 102 14.89 -21.86 -1.00
CA LYS A 102 14.78 -22.24 -2.42
C LYS A 102 13.39 -21.98 -3.03
N LYS A 103 12.42 -21.50 -2.24
CA LYS A 103 11.04 -21.25 -2.70
C LYS A 103 10.85 -19.77 -3.00
N GLY A 104 10.50 -19.47 -4.24
CA GLY A 104 10.15 -18.13 -4.68
C GLY A 104 8.69 -18.05 -5.12
N ARG A 105 8.13 -16.84 -5.07
CA ARG A 105 6.79 -16.54 -5.59
C ARG A 105 6.75 -15.12 -6.12
N SER A 106 6.03 -14.92 -7.21
CA SER A 106 5.68 -13.60 -7.72
C SER A 106 4.18 -13.50 -7.95
N ILE A 107 3.65 -12.32 -7.69
CA ILE A 107 2.27 -11.93 -7.95
C ILE A 107 2.31 -10.63 -8.74
N ASP A 108 1.50 -10.55 -9.79
CA ASP A 108 1.31 -9.34 -10.60
C ASP A 108 -0.18 -9.11 -10.80
N VAL A 109 -0.69 -7.94 -10.40
CA VAL A 109 -2.11 -7.61 -10.49
C VAL A 109 -2.28 -6.25 -11.15
N ARG A 110 -3.14 -6.19 -12.17
CA ARG A 110 -3.51 -4.96 -12.84
C ARG A 110 -4.95 -4.59 -12.49
N TYR A 111 -5.16 -3.30 -12.29
CA TYR A 111 -6.46 -2.75 -11.90
C TYR A 111 -6.91 -1.68 -12.90
N ARG A 112 -8.22 -1.55 -13.04
CA ARG A 112 -8.88 -0.41 -13.71
C ARG A 112 -10.10 -0.01 -12.90
N ASN A 113 -10.11 1.23 -12.39
CA ASN A 113 -11.23 1.76 -11.58
C ASN A 113 -11.60 0.85 -10.39
N GLY A 114 -10.59 0.30 -9.68
CA GLY A 114 -10.79 -0.59 -8.55
C GLY A 114 -11.20 -2.02 -8.92
N ASN A 115 -11.23 -2.38 -10.20
CA ASN A 115 -11.53 -3.75 -10.65
C ASN A 115 -10.24 -4.40 -11.16
N VAL A 116 -10.02 -5.66 -10.78
CA VAL A 116 -8.89 -6.45 -11.28
C VAL A 116 -9.14 -6.80 -12.74
N THR A 117 -8.21 -6.45 -13.61
CA THR A 117 -8.24 -6.78 -15.04
C THR A 117 -7.35 -7.98 -15.39
N SER A 118 -6.28 -8.19 -14.63
CA SER A 118 -5.45 -9.40 -14.70
C SER A 118 -4.82 -9.70 -13.35
N SER A 119 -4.58 -10.96 -13.06
CA SER A 119 -3.85 -11.42 -11.89
C SER A 119 -3.06 -12.66 -12.28
N THR A 120 -1.73 -12.60 -12.11
CA THR A 120 -0.80 -13.68 -12.40
C THR A 120 -0.08 -14.07 -11.12
N LEU A 121 0.04 -15.37 -10.89
CA LEU A 121 0.73 -15.97 -9.75
C LEU A 121 1.74 -16.98 -10.26
N GLU A 122 3.01 -16.81 -9.93
CA GLU A 122 4.08 -17.72 -10.33
C GLU A 122 4.92 -18.18 -9.12
N PRO A 123 5.18 -19.49 -9.01
CA PRO A 123 4.61 -20.55 -9.82
C PRO A 123 3.09 -20.68 -9.62
N ALA A 124 2.40 -21.11 -10.67
CA ALA A 124 0.97 -21.41 -10.57
C ALA A 124 0.75 -22.47 -9.49
N ARG A 125 -0.31 -22.31 -8.70
CA ARG A 125 -0.66 -23.21 -7.62
C ARG A 125 -1.92 -23.99 -7.98
N ALA A 126 -1.88 -25.31 -7.80
CA ALA A 126 -3.10 -26.10 -7.82
C ALA A 126 -3.98 -25.71 -6.62
N GLU A 127 -5.27 -25.52 -6.86
CA GLU A 127 -6.22 -25.28 -5.79
C GLU A 127 -6.37 -26.58 -4.95
N PRO A 128 -6.13 -26.50 -3.63
CA PRO A 128 -6.26 -27.70 -2.79
C PRO A 128 -7.74 -28.08 -2.61
N VAL A 129 -7.98 -29.29 -2.12
CA VAL A 129 -9.30 -29.70 -1.65
C VAL A 129 -9.79 -28.73 -0.58
N ASN A 130 -11.07 -28.38 -0.59
CA ASN A 130 -11.69 -27.37 0.29
C ASN A 130 -11.23 -25.93 0.05
N TRP A 131 -10.80 -25.60 -1.16
CA TRP A 131 -10.51 -24.24 -1.56
C TRP A 131 -11.81 -23.43 -1.74
N VAL A 132 -11.82 -22.19 -1.26
CA VAL A 132 -12.86 -21.21 -1.60
C VAL A 132 -12.38 -20.42 -2.81
N PRO A 133 -12.91 -20.69 -4.02
CA PRO A 133 -12.41 -20.08 -5.23
C PRO A 133 -12.71 -18.58 -5.28
N VAL A 134 -11.81 -17.82 -5.92
CA VAL A 134 -12.02 -16.39 -6.17
C VAL A 134 -12.92 -16.20 -7.37
N SER A 135 -14.09 -15.64 -7.15
CA SER A 135 -15.07 -15.33 -8.20
C SER A 135 -14.77 -14.03 -8.94
N GLY A 136 -15.44 -13.79 -10.07
CA GLY A 136 -15.38 -12.50 -10.76
C GLY A 136 -15.94 -11.34 -9.92
N ALA A 137 -16.87 -11.60 -9.01
CA ALA A 137 -17.40 -10.59 -8.09
C ALA A 137 -16.36 -10.17 -7.04
N ASP A 138 -15.53 -11.11 -6.57
CA ASP A 138 -14.46 -10.86 -5.60
C ASP A 138 -13.35 -9.94 -6.12
N LYS A 139 -13.27 -9.77 -7.43
CA LYS A 139 -12.28 -8.93 -8.12
C LYS A 139 -12.78 -7.53 -8.45
N ARG A 140 -13.98 -7.14 -7.96
CA ARG A 140 -14.56 -5.82 -8.22
C ARG A 140 -14.54 -4.93 -6.99
N GLY A 141 -14.25 -3.63 -7.22
CA GLY A 141 -14.24 -2.63 -6.16
C GLY A 141 -13.19 -2.90 -5.07
N VAL A 142 -12.04 -3.49 -5.43
CA VAL A 142 -11.01 -3.93 -4.49
C VAL A 142 -9.81 -2.98 -4.45
N LEU A 143 -9.01 -3.10 -3.41
CA LEU A 143 -7.78 -2.39 -3.15
C LEU A 143 -6.62 -3.40 -3.11
N ASP A 144 -5.43 -2.96 -3.46
CA ASP A 144 -4.20 -3.72 -3.19
C ASP A 144 -3.82 -3.67 -1.70
N PRO A 145 -3.00 -4.58 -1.19
CA PRO A 145 -2.68 -4.67 0.23
C PRO A 145 -1.72 -3.58 0.74
N ILE A 146 -1.09 -2.81 -0.12
CA ILE A 146 -0.14 -1.76 0.25
C ILE A 146 -0.82 -0.40 0.24
N SER A 147 -1.20 0.11 -0.93
CA SER A 147 -1.81 1.44 -1.04
C SER A 147 -3.25 1.49 -0.48
N GLY A 148 -3.91 0.36 -0.37
CA GLY A 148 -5.22 0.24 0.28
C GLY A 148 -5.22 0.60 1.77
N LEU A 149 -4.05 0.65 2.42
CA LEU A 149 -3.86 1.10 3.80
C LEU A 149 -3.36 2.55 3.92
N ILE A 150 -3.31 3.30 2.81
CA ILE A 150 -2.88 4.69 2.79
C ILE A 150 -4.07 5.55 2.39
N PHE A 151 -4.36 6.57 3.20
CA PHE A 151 -5.55 7.42 3.02
C PHE A 151 -5.14 8.87 2.79
N PRO A 152 -5.66 9.56 1.75
CA PRO A 152 -5.54 11.00 1.65
C PRO A 152 -5.96 11.67 2.97
N ALA A 153 -5.27 12.74 3.38
CA ALA A 153 -5.53 13.40 4.67
C ALA A 153 -6.96 13.95 4.81
N THR A 154 -7.66 14.14 3.71
CA THR A 154 -9.08 14.51 3.67
C THR A 154 -10.03 13.33 3.91
N ALA A 155 -9.53 12.10 3.84
CA ALA A 155 -10.34 10.91 4.00
C ALA A 155 -10.49 10.50 5.48
N LYS A 156 -11.60 9.87 5.79
CA LYS A 156 -11.81 9.24 7.09
C LYS A 156 -11.01 7.94 7.18
N VAL A 157 -10.11 7.81 8.16
CA VAL A 157 -9.26 6.63 8.33
C VAL A 157 -10.07 5.44 8.86
N CYS A 158 -10.84 5.64 9.91
CA CYS A 158 -11.79 4.65 10.45
C CYS A 158 -12.97 5.35 11.14
N PRO A 159 -14.18 4.73 11.18
CA PRO A 159 -14.49 3.38 10.71
C PRO A 159 -14.64 3.30 9.19
N GLN A 160 -14.20 2.19 8.60
CA GLN A 160 -14.45 1.82 7.19
C GLN A 160 -14.16 0.33 6.94
N THR A 161 -14.57 -0.18 5.79
CA THR A 161 -14.23 -1.52 5.32
C THR A 161 -13.32 -1.42 4.09
N LEU A 162 -12.19 -2.12 4.14
CA LEU A 162 -11.21 -2.16 3.06
C LEU A 162 -11.30 -3.53 2.36
N PRO A 163 -11.84 -3.59 1.14
CA PRO A 163 -11.92 -4.80 0.35
C PRO A 163 -10.58 -5.08 -0.33
N ILE A 164 -9.73 -5.87 0.29
CA ILE A 164 -8.37 -6.16 -0.18
C ILE A 164 -8.37 -7.38 -1.11
N PHE A 165 -7.63 -7.28 -2.23
CA PHE A 165 -7.27 -8.40 -3.09
C PHE A 165 -5.75 -8.39 -3.31
N ASP A 166 -5.07 -9.44 -2.88
CA ASP A 166 -3.60 -9.55 -2.90
C ASP A 166 -3.05 -10.29 -4.11
N GLY A 167 -3.92 -10.66 -5.05
CA GLY A 167 -3.59 -11.45 -6.25
C GLY A 167 -3.99 -12.93 -6.14
N GLU A 168 -4.17 -13.45 -4.93
CA GLU A 168 -4.59 -14.82 -4.65
C GLU A 168 -5.85 -14.87 -3.77
N SER A 169 -5.94 -13.97 -2.79
CA SER A 169 -6.99 -13.97 -1.77
C SER A 169 -7.79 -12.66 -1.78
N ARG A 170 -9.08 -12.79 -1.48
CA ARG A 170 -9.99 -11.68 -1.24
C ARG A 170 -10.40 -11.66 0.24
N LEU A 171 -10.19 -10.54 0.89
CA LEU A 171 -10.55 -10.34 2.29
C LEU A 171 -11.09 -8.93 2.54
N ASP A 172 -11.88 -8.74 3.58
CA ASP A 172 -12.21 -7.43 4.11
C ASP A 172 -11.44 -7.18 5.40
N LEU A 173 -10.82 -6.00 5.50
CA LEU A 173 -10.38 -5.44 6.78
C LEU A 173 -11.42 -4.42 7.22
N LYS A 174 -12.20 -4.77 8.27
CA LYS A 174 -13.15 -3.82 8.86
C LYS A 174 -12.43 -3.05 9.95
N LEU A 175 -12.25 -1.76 9.72
CA LEU A 175 -11.63 -0.84 10.67
C LEU A 175 -12.70 -0.20 11.56
N SER A 176 -12.44 -0.16 12.88
CA SER A 176 -13.26 0.53 13.87
C SER A 176 -12.43 1.57 14.61
N HIS A 177 -12.98 2.75 14.88
CA HIS A 177 -12.26 3.79 15.59
C HIS A 177 -12.10 3.46 17.09
N LYS A 178 -10.87 3.58 17.61
CA LYS A 178 -10.54 3.34 19.04
C LYS A 178 -9.95 4.56 19.75
N GLY A 179 -9.80 5.69 19.06
CA GLY A 179 -9.22 6.92 19.61
C GLY A 179 -7.88 7.28 18.98
N THR A 180 -7.06 8.02 19.73
CA THR A 180 -5.72 8.42 19.33
C THR A 180 -4.72 8.05 20.41
N LYS A 181 -3.46 7.83 20.03
CA LYS A 181 -2.34 7.59 20.95
C LYS A 181 -1.10 8.33 20.47
N PRO A 182 -0.27 8.84 21.37
CA PRO A 182 1.01 9.41 21.01
C PRO A 182 1.90 8.31 20.37
N PHE A 183 2.57 8.67 19.29
CA PHE A 183 3.54 7.83 18.61
C PHE A 183 4.79 8.65 18.29
N LYS A 184 5.97 8.07 18.54
CA LYS A 184 7.25 8.73 18.27
C LYS A 184 8.21 7.73 17.62
N THR A 185 8.84 8.17 16.54
CA THR A 185 9.89 7.45 15.84
C THR A 185 10.83 8.44 15.14
N LYS A 186 11.88 7.97 14.47
CA LYS A 186 12.74 8.87 13.69
C LYS A 186 11.90 9.53 12.58
N GLY A 187 11.92 10.86 12.51
CA GLY A 187 11.20 11.67 11.52
C GLY A 187 9.73 11.95 11.88
N PHE A 188 9.21 11.43 13.01
CA PHE A 188 7.82 11.70 13.43
C PHE A 188 7.69 11.71 14.95
N ALA A 189 6.96 12.70 15.46
CA ALA A 189 6.45 12.75 16.84
C ALA A 189 5.08 13.45 16.82
N GLY A 190 4.03 12.74 17.23
CA GLY A 190 2.65 13.26 17.19
C GLY A 190 1.64 12.20 17.54
N ASP A 191 0.37 12.48 17.30
CA ASP A 191 -0.73 11.57 17.56
C ASP A 191 -0.98 10.65 16.34
N ALA A 192 -1.18 9.37 16.63
CA ALA A 192 -1.64 8.38 15.67
C ALA A 192 -3.10 8.02 15.93
N ILE A 193 -3.89 7.90 14.85
CA ILE A 193 -5.27 7.41 14.91
C ILE A 193 -5.23 5.89 15.12
N VAL A 194 -5.86 5.42 16.19
CA VAL A 194 -5.94 3.99 16.52
C VAL A 194 -7.22 3.39 15.97
N CYS A 195 -7.08 2.39 15.12
CA CYS A 195 -8.20 1.61 14.60
C CYS A 195 -8.09 0.15 15.06
N GLY A 196 -9.19 -0.43 15.52
CA GLY A 196 -9.34 -1.88 15.64
C GLY A 196 -9.50 -2.51 14.25
N ILE A 197 -9.00 -3.73 14.07
CA ILE A 197 -9.12 -4.49 12.84
C ILE A 197 -9.97 -5.73 13.07
N LYS A 198 -10.94 -6.00 12.19
CA LYS A 198 -11.60 -7.29 12.03
C LYS A 198 -11.26 -7.86 10.68
N PHE A 199 -10.61 -9.03 10.67
CA PHE A 199 -10.28 -9.79 9.47
C PHE A 199 -11.47 -10.63 9.04
N VAL A 200 -11.90 -10.48 7.79
CA VAL A 200 -13.02 -11.23 7.20
C VAL A 200 -12.58 -11.84 5.88
N PRO A 201 -12.12 -13.11 5.87
CA PRO A 201 -11.76 -13.81 4.63
C PRO A 201 -13.01 -14.02 3.77
N LYS A 202 -12.90 -13.83 2.46
CA LYS A 202 -13.97 -13.96 1.48
C LYS A 202 -13.74 -15.16 0.56
N SER A 203 -12.59 -15.20 -0.10
CA SER A 203 -12.22 -16.25 -1.03
C SER A 203 -10.69 -16.32 -1.18
N GLY A 204 -10.17 -17.30 -1.91
CA GLY A 204 -8.74 -17.48 -2.09
C GLY A 204 -8.07 -18.13 -0.88
N TYR A 205 -8.77 -18.93 -0.10
CA TYR A 205 -8.21 -19.63 1.06
C TYR A 205 -8.78 -21.04 1.18
N ARG A 206 -8.09 -21.90 1.92
CA ARG A 206 -8.55 -23.26 2.23
C ARG A 206 -9.37 -23.26 3.52
N ILE A 207 -10.55 -23.86 3.48
CA ILE A 207 -11.40 -24.07 4.66
C ILE A 207 -10.68 -24.99 5.65
N GLY A 208 -10.80 -24.70 6.94
CA GLY A 208 -10.17 -25.47 8.02
C GLY A 208 -8.68 -25.14 8.22
N ARG A 209 -8.18 -24.01 7.70
CA ARG A 209 -6.87 -23.48 8.08
C ARG A 209 -6.93 -22.82 9.45
N ASP A 210 -6.17 -23.37 10.41
CA ASP A 210 -6.14 -22.89 11.79
C ASP A 210 -5.76 -21.41 11.93
N ASP A 211 -4.84 -20.92 11.09
CA ASP A 211 -4.41 -19.52 11.10
C ASP A 211 -5.51 -18.57 10.60
N VAL A 212 -6.23 -18.93 9.53
CA VAL A 212 -7.37 -18.16 9.00
C VAL A 212 -8.52 -18.15 10.02
N ASP A 213 -8.84 -19.32 10.59
CA ASP A 213 -9.90 -19.47 11.59
C ASP A 213 -9.57 -18.74 12.89
N TYR A 214 -8.30 -18.70 13.28
CA TYR A 214 -7.82 -17.93 14.43
C TYR A 214 -7.98 -16.42 14.17
N LEU A 215 -7.41 -15.90 13.07
CA LEU A 215 -7.48 -14.48 12.73
C LEU A 215 -8.93 -13.97 12.59
N ARG A 216 -9.82 -14.79 12.03
CA ARG A 216 -11.24 -14.45 11.87
C ARG A 216 -11.95 -14.24 13.21
N LYS A 217 -11.52 -14.92 14.27
CA LYS A 217 -12.10 -14.80 15.63
C LYS A 217 -11.57 -13.61 16.41
N LEU A 218 -10.39 -13.08 16.05
CA LEU A 218 -9.79 -11.95 16.77
C LEU A 218 -10.61 -10.66 16.62
N ASP A 219 -10.73 -9.93 17.73
CA ASP A 219 -11.30 -8.58 17.84
C ASP A 219 -10.33 -7.58 18.47
N THR A 220 -9.12 -8.05 18.80
CA THR A 220 -8.08 -7.31 19.53
C THR A 220 -6.89 -6.88 18.65
N MET A 221 -7.00 -7.06 17.33
CA MET A 221 -6.02 -6.52 16.38
C MET A 221 -6.14 -5.00 16.29
N GLU A 222 -5.00 -4.32 16.20
CA GLU A 222 -4.93 -2.87 16.06
C GLU A 222 -4.00 -2.44 14.94
N ILE A 223 -4.36 -1.33 14.30
CA ILE A 223 -3.50 -0.60 13.37
C ILE A 223 -3.57 0.89 13.70
N TRP A 224 -2.42 1.54 13.72
CA TRP A 224 -2.31 2.97 14.01
C TRP A 224 -1.81 3.70 12.78
N PHE A 225 -2.42 4.84 12.50
CA PHE A 225 -2.12 5.66 11.34
C PHE A 225 -1.62 7.02 11.78
N ALA A 226 -0.45 7.42 11.29
CA ALA A 226 0.08 8.76 11.46
C ALA A 226 -0.04 9.56 10.15
N LYS A 227 -0.12 10.87 10.27
CA LYS A 227 -0.15 11.77 9.13
C LYS A 227 1.27 12.00 8.61
N ALA A 228 1.51 11.67 7.36
CA ALA A 228 2.70 12.00 6.61
C ALA A 228 2.47 13.36 5.92
N ASP A 229 2.84 14.46 6.61
CA ASP A 229 2.48 15.81 6.18
C ASP A 229 3.07 16.16 4.80
N ALA A 230 4.28 15.73 4.50
CA ALA A 230 4.93 16.01 3.22
C ALA A 230 4.11 15.52 2.02
N VAL A 231 3.53 14.32 2.13
CA VAL A 231 2.71 13.69 1.06
C VAL A 231 1.20 13.77 1.34
N ASN A 232 0.80 14.45 2.42
CA ASN A 232 -0.57 14.72 2.82
C ASN A 232 -1.48 13.48 2.87
N VAL A 233 -0.99 12.40 3.47
CA VAL A 233 -1.72 11.14 3.67
C VAL A 233 -1.61 10.65 5.11
N TYR A 234 -2.53 9.79 5.53
CA TYR A 234 -2.36 8.92 6.68
C TYR A 234 -1.79 7.57 6.21
N ALA A 235 -0.73 7.11 6.87
CA ALA A 235 -0.10 5.82 6.59
C ALA A 235 0.12 5.03 7.90
N PRO A 236 0.17 3.68 7.85
CA PRO A 236 0.39 2.87 9.02
C PRO A 236 1.73 3.16 9.68
N VAL A 237 1.75 3.27 11.01
CA VAL A 237 2.99 3.39 11.80
C VAL A 237 3.15 2.27 12.81
N TYR A 238 2.04 1.60 13.16
CA TYR A 238 2.06 0.49 14.10
C TYR A 238 0.92 -0.49 13.80
N VAL A 239 1.20 -1.79 13.86
CA VAL A 239 0.21 -2.88 13.78
C VAL A 239 0.49 -3.87 14.89
N ARG A 240 -0.56 -4.37 15.54
CA ARG A 240 -0.49 -5.42 16.54
C ARG A 240 -1.48 -6.54 16.21
N ILE A 241 -0.96 -7.74 16.03
CA ILE A 241 -1.73 -8.94 15.74
C ILE A 241 -1.43 -9.97 16.84
N PRO A 242 -2.37 -10.26 17.75
CA PRO A 242 -2.20 -11.36 18.71
C PRO A 242 -2.04 -12.70 17.97
N THR A 243 -1.12 -13.53 18.42
CA THR A 243 -0.96 -14.90 17.95
C THR A 243 -0.87 -15.86 19.13
N LYS A 244 -0.95 -17.17 18.88
CA LYS A 244 -0.80 -18.20 19.91
C LYS A 244 0.59 -18.18 20.57
N LEU A 245 1.61 -17.66 19.89
CA LEU A 245 2.99 -17.55 20.37
C LEU A 245 3.31 -16.16 20.95
N GLY A 246 2.31 -15.31 21.08
CA GLY A 246 2.45 -13.93 21.51
C GLY A 246 2.15 -12.93 20.38
N PRO A 247 2.19 -11.61 20.64
CA PRO A 247 1.84 -10.62 19.64
C PRO A 247 2.91 -10.47 18.56
N VAL A 248 2.50 -10.50 17.32
CA VAL A 248 3.28 -9.94 16.19
C VAL A 248 3.04 -8.44 16.15
N THR A 249 4.11 -7.67 16.12
CA THR A 249 4.09 -6.21 15.98
C THR A 249 4.84 -5.79 14.75
N ILE A 250 4.30 -4.80 14.03
CA ILE A 250 4.96 -4.07 12.95
C ILE A 250 5.02 -2.63 13.42
N SER A 251 6.21 -2.08 13.63
CA SER A 251 6.37 -0.72 14.16
C SER A 251 7.31 0.07 13.28
N ALA A 252 6.91 1.29 12.90
CA ALA A 252 7.77 2.19 12.17
C ALA A 252 8.97 2.59 13.02
N THR A 253 10.17 2.40 12.49
CA THR A 253 11.45 2.83 13.06
C THR A 253 11.93 4.15 12.46
N ARG A 254 11.39 4.50 11.27
CA ARG A 254 11.47 5.80 10.62
C ARG A 254 10.17 6.08 9.90
N PHE A 255 9.71 7.34 9.95
CA PHE A 255 8.51 7.80 9.23
C PHE A 255 8.74 9.27 8.81
N GLY A 256 9.05 9.46 7.51
CA GLY A 256 9.43 10.75 6.95
C GLY A 256 10.71 10.67 6.14
N GLY A 257 11.01 11.76 5.43
CA GLY A 257 12.20 11.96 4.62
C GLY A 257 13.43 12.31 5.46
#